data_2e7ad4c32dc3d46662aac9f0e7d4717d
#
_entry.id   2e7ad4c32dc3d46662aac9f0e7d4717d
#
_cell.length_a   1.000
_cell.length_b   1.000
_cell.length_c   1.000
_cell.angle_alpha   90.00
_cell.angle_beta   90.00
_cell.angle_gamma   90.00
#
_symmetry.space_group_name_H-M   'P 1'
#
loop_
_entity.id
_entity.type
_entity.pdbx_description
1 polymer ?
#
loop_
_entity_poly.entity_id
_entity_poly.type
_entity_poly.pdbx_seq_one_letter_code
_entity_poly.pdbx_strand_id
1 'polypeptide(L)'
;MKNEFLGHSESHETILTLFQKHNDDVKQLVGISKTIATYRKYEVTRRHLAEFIRSKYNVSDISIKEISPMFITDFELYLRTACKCGYNTTAKFMQFFKRIIIIARNNGILVGDPFASYKIRLEKVDRGYLTEDEIKIILKKKMVSERLEHVRDLFIFACFTGLAYIDVAGLTQDNICKSFDGNLWIMTKRQKTNTDVNVPLLDIPKMILKKYKGKLPDGKILPVISNQKLNAYLKEIADICGIKKNLTFHLARHTFATTTTLSKGVPIETVSKMLGHTNIETTQIYARITNSKIGSDMQGLDKKFVGIEKIYKEVAM
;
A
#
# COMPACT_ATOMS: atom_id res chain seq x y z
N MET A 1 54.26 13.31 0.29
CA MET A 1 54.56 13.96 -0.98
C MET A 1 53.88 13.41 -2.24
N LYS A 2 53.21 12.24 -2.25
CA LYS A 2 52.47 11.74 -3.44
C LYS A 2 50.95 12.10 -3.44
N ASN A 3 50.38 12.50 -2.31
CA ASN A 3 48.94 12.83 -2.17
C ASN A 3 48.62 14.32 -2.42
N GLU A 4 49.63 15.19 -2.42
CA GLU A 4 49.41 16.63 -2.67
C GLU A 4 49.28 16.98 -4.17
N PHE A 5 49.68 16.09 -5.07
CA PHE A 5 49.61 16.34 -6.52
C PHE A 5 48.27 15.95 -7.17
N LEU A 6 47.34 15.30 -6.46
CA LEU A 6 46.07 14.84 -7.03
C LEU A 6 44.87 15.68 -6.60
N GLY A 7 45.06 16.83 -5.94
CA GLY A 7 43.96 17.75 -5.62
C GLY A 7 42.82 17.11 -4.79
N HIS A 8 43.06 16.00 -4.12
CA HIS A 8 42.16 15.47 -3.09
C HIS A 8 42.34 16.33 -1.82
N SER A 9 41.77 17.54 -1.83
CA SER A 9 41.31 18.08 -0.58
C SER A 9 40.46 16.99 0.06
N GLU A 10 40.77 16.59 1.31
CA GLU A 10 39.86 15.79 2.10
C GLU A 10 38.55 16.60 2.21
N SER A 11 37.67 16.46 1.22
CA SER A 11 36.31 17.00 1.31
C SER A 11 35.71 16.20 2.42
N HIS A 12 35.58 16.80 3.60
CA HIS A 12 34.83 16.25 4.71
C HIS A 12 33.37 16.17 4.27
N GLU A 13 33.05 15.12 3.50
CA GLU A 13 31.67 14.91 3.08
C GLU A 13 30.80 14.72 4.33
N THR A 14 29.88 15.65 4.52
CA THR A 14 28.95 15.65 5.63
C THR A 14 27.67 14.92 5.25
N ILE A 15 26.99 14.41 6.27
CA ILE A 15 25.81 13.55 6.05
C ILE A 15 24.65 14.29 5.39
N LEU A 16 24.38 15.54 5.76
CA LEU A 16 23.28 16.33 5.19
C LEU A 16 23.60 16.78 3.76
N THR A 17 24.88 17.04 3.45
CA THR A 17 25.33 17.36 2.10
C THR A 17 25.17 16.16 1.15
N LEU A 18 25.59 14.97 1.56
CA LEU A 18 25.39 13.74 0.78
C LEU A 18 23.89 13.43 0.62
N PHE A 19 23.11 13.61 1.68
CA PHE A 19 21.66 13.40 1.63
C PHE A 19 20.98 14.37 0.65
N GLN A 20 21.40 15.65 0.64
CA GLN A 20 20.87 16.65 -0.29
C GLN A 20 21.19 16.27 -1.74
N LYS A 21 22.44 15.91 -2.04
CA LYS A 21 22.85 15.44 -3.38
C LYS A 21 21.96 14.29 -3.86
N HIS A 22 21.75 13.28 -3.00
CA HIS A 22 20.84 12.19 -3.32
C HIS A 22 19.39 12.67 -3.57
N ASN A 23 18.89 13.63 -2.78
CA ASN A 23 17.55 14.16 -2.95
C ASN A 23 17.40 14.92 -4.27
N ASP A 24 18.44 15.65 -4.68
CA ASP A 24 18.47 16.37 -5.96
C ASP A 24 18.44 15.38 -7.15
N ASP A 25 19.20 14.27 -7.06
CA ASP A 25 19.15 13.19 -8.03
C ASP A 25 17.76 12.55 -8.10
N VAL A 26 17.14 12.24 -6.94
CA VAL A 26 15.78 11.71 -6.88
C VAL A 26 14.75 12.69 -7.46
N LYS A 27 14.95 13.99 -7.25
CA LYS A 27 14.09 15.05 -7.78
C LYS A 27 14.13 15.08 -9.31
N GLN A 28 15.31 14.97 -9.93
CA GLN A 28 15.45 14.89 -11.38
C GLN A 28 14.75 13.67 -11.99
N LEU A 29 14.67 12.57 -11.24
CA LEU A 29 14.00 11.34 -11.67
C LEU A 29 12.48 11.34 -11.45
N VAL A 30 11.90 12.41 -10.87
CA VAL A 30 10.45 12.51 -10.69
C VAL A 30 9.74 12.61 -12.04
N GLY A 31 8.76 11.76 -12.25
CA GLY A 31 8.05 11.63 -13.53
C GLY A 31 8.69 10.64 -14.51
N ILE A 32 9.93 10.24 -14.29
CA ILE A 32 10.63 9.23 -15.11
C ILE A 32 10.58 7.86 -14.41
N SER A 33 11.21 7.73 -13.24
CA SER A 33 11.30 6.48 -12.47
C SER A 33 10.96 6.64 -11.01
N LYS A 34 10.75 7.86 -10.53
CA LYS A 34 10.39 8.19 -9.16
C LYS A 34 9.11 9.02 -9.11
N THR A 35 8.42 8.94 -7.97
CA THR A 35 7.24 9.78 -7.72
C THR A 35 7.62 10.96 -6.84
N ILE A 36 6.89 12.07 -6.99
CA ILE A 36 7.02 13.23 -6.10
C ILE A 36 6.83 12.86 -4.62
N ALA A 37 5.97 11.85 -4.34
CA ALA A 37 5.76 11.36 -3.00
C ALA A 37 7.00 10.65 -2.42
N THR A 38 7.80 9.99 -3.26
CA THR A 38 9.07 9.39 -2.85
C THR A 38 10.09 10.47 -2.53
N TYR A 39 10.25 11.47 -3.39
CA TYR A 39 11.11 12.64 -3.15
C TYR A 39 10.77 13.32 -1.82
N ARG A 40 9.49 13.66 -1.59
CA ARG A 40 9.05 14.31 -0.35
C ARG A 40 9.39 13.52 0.91
N LYS A 41 9.38 12.19 0.86
CA LYS A 41 9.75 11.36 2.01
C LYS A 41 11.23 11.47 2.35
N TYR A 42 12.09 11.51 1.35
CA TYR A 42 13.52 11.75 1.55
C TYR A 42 13.78 13.16 2.12
N GLU A 43 13.11 14.19 1.58
CA GLU A 43 13.20 15.56 2.10
C GLU A 43 12.79 15.67 3.57
N VAL A 44 11.66 15.05 3.94
CA VAL A 44 11.20 15.03 5.35
C VAL A 44 12.21 14.30 6.24
N THR A 45 12.78 13.18 5.75
CA THR A 45 13.80 12.43 6.52
C THR A 45 15.05 13.27 6.74
N ARG A 46 15.54 13.95 5.68
CA ARG A 46 16.69 14.85 5.78
C ARG A 46 16.44 15.98 6.78
N ARG A 47 15.26 16.58 6.76
CA ARG A 47 14.89 17.64 7.69
C ARG A 47 14.93 17.16 9.15
N HIS A 48 14.33 16.00 9.45
CA HIS A 48 14.39 15.42 10.79
C HIS A 48 15.82 15.11 11.22
N LEU A 49 16.65 14.63 10.30
CA LEU A 49 18.07 14.38 10.59
C LEU A 49 18.81 15.69 10.92
N ALA A 50 18.58 16.77 10.17
CA ALA A 50 19.16 18.08 10.41
C ALA A 50 18.72 18.67 11.77
N GLU A 51 17.43 18.57 12.08
CA GLU A 51 16.89 18.99 13.36
C GLU A 51 17.48 18.18 14.55
N PHE A 52 17.65 16.88 14.38
CA PHE A 52 18.29 16.00 15.35
C PHE A 52 19.75 16.39 15.59
N ILE A 53 20.55 16.57 14.52
CA ILE A 53 21.96 16.97 14.61
C ILE A 53 22.07 18.30 15.35
N ARG A 54 21.24 19.29 15.00
CA ARG A 54 21.24 20.58 15.67
C ARG A 54 20.89 20.47 17.14
N SER A 55 19.85 19.68 17.47
CA SER A 55 19.34 19.59 18.84
C SER A 55 20.27 18.81 19.77
N LYS A 56 20.96 17.78 19.27
CA LYS A 56 21.79 16.90 20.09
C LYS A 56 23.27 17.32 20.11
N TYR A 57 23.80 17.74 18.98
CA TYR A 57 25.23 18.03 18.82
C TYR A 57 25.54 19.53 18.73
N ASN A 58 24.51 20.38 18.62
CA ASN A 58 24.62 21.84 18.49
C ASN A 58 25.49 22.31 17.31
N VAL A 59 25.45 21.53 16.21
CA VAL A 59 26.15 21.82 14.93
C VAL A 59 25.17 21.80 13.78
N SER A 60 25.54 22.42 12.65
CA SER A 60 24.70 22.48 11.45
C SER A 60 24.71 21.18 10.64
N ASP A 61 25.80 20.44 10.65
CA ASP A 61 26.00 19.17 9.96
C ASP A 61 27.12 18.39 10.64
N ILE A 62 27.32 17.11 10.30
CA ILE A 62 28.30 16.22 10.91
C ILE A 62 29.02 15.40 9.82
N SER A 63 30.30 15.10 10.03
CA SER A 63 31.07 14.26 9.10
C SER A 63 30.46 12.86 9.03
N ILE A 64 30.38 12.30 7.82
CA ILE A 64 29.88 10.93 7.62
C ILE A 64 30.70 9.91 8.40
N LYS A 65 32.01 10.16 8.59
CA LYS A 65 32.90 9.29 9.36
C LYS A 65 32.57 9.22 10.86
N GLU A 66 31.85 10.21 11.37
CA GLU A 66 31.41 10.27 12.79
C GLU A 66 30.08 9.54 13.04
N ILE A 67 29.42 9.05 11.99
CA ILE A 67 28.16 8.31 12.14
C ILE A 67 28.44 6.93 12.76
N SER A 68 28.18 6.81 14.04
CA SER A 68 28.34 5.58 14.83
C SER A 68 27.05 4.79 14.99
N PRO A 69 27.09 3.53 15.46
CA PRO A 69 25.88 2.80 15.85
C PRO A 69 25.04 3.52 16.91
N MET A 70 25.69 4.26 17.82
CA MET A 70 24.98 5.07 18.81
C MET A 70 24.23 6.23 18.17
N PHE A 71 24.79 6.88 17.16
CA PHE A 71 24.08 7.91 16.38
C PHE A 71 22.78 7.36 15.77
N ILE A 72 22.81 6.12 15.26
CA ILE A 72 21.63 5.47 14.68
C ILE A 72 20.51 5.27 15.70
N THR A 73 20.85 4.77 16.91
CA THR A 73 19.88 4.55 17.99
C THR A 73 19.35 5.86 18.57
N ASP A 74 20.21 6.87 18.68
CA ASP A 74 19.82 8.20 19.16
C ASP A 74 18.88 8.90 18.18
N PHE A 75 19.10 8.77 16.89
CA PHE A 75 18.19 9.32 15.87
C PHE A 75 16.83 8.61 15.90
N GLU A 76 16.79 7.28 16.09
CA GLU A 76 15.53 6.57 16.32
C GLU A 76 14.80 7.10 17.56
N LEU A 77 15.50 7.26 18.66
CA LEU A 77 14.94 7.78 19.92
C LEU A 77 14.36 9.18 19.69
N TYR A 78 15.10 10.08 19.04
CA TYR A 78 14.64 11.41 18.68
C TYR A 78 13.34 11.40 17.86
N LEU A 79 13.28 10.54 16.82
CA LEU A 79 12.07 10.40 15.99
C LEU A 79 10.85 9.95 16.81
N ARG A 80 11.07 9.07 17.80
CA ARG A 80 9.97 8.55 18.65
C ARG A 80 9.53 9.55 19.72
N THR A 81 10.48 10.23 20.36
CA THR A 81 10.22 11.09 21.51
C THR A 81 9.92 12.54 21.12
N ALA A 82 10.87 13.20 20.45
CA ALA A 82 10.72 14.61 20.06
C ALA A 82 9.75 14.79 18.90
N CYS A 83 9.86 13.95 17.86
CA CYS A 83 8.97 14.00 16.68
C CYS A 83 7.64 13.25 16.89
N LYS A 84 7.50 12.49 17.97
CA LYS A 84 6.30 11.67 18.29
C LYS A 84 5.88 10.74 17.14
N CYS A 85 6.84 10.26 16.36
CA CYS A 85 6.59 9.36 15.25
C CYS A 85 6.17 7.97 15.74
N GLY A 86 5.10 7.41 15.17
CA GLY A 86 4.73 6.03 15.43
C GLY A 86 5.76 5.04 14.85
N TYR A 87 5.74 3.80 15.35
CA TYR A 87 6.74 2.76 15.07
C TYR A 87 7.06 2.59 13.58
N ASN A 88 6.06 2.36 12.75
CA ASN A 88 6.25 2.16 11.31
C ASN A 88 6.72 3.42 10.57
N THR A 89 6.37 4.61 11.06
CA THR A 89 6.84 5.88 10.51
C THR A 89 8.33 6.05 10.79
N THR A 90 8.74 5.80 12.04
CA THR A 90 10.17 5.79 12.45
C THR A 90 10.97 4.79 11.61
N ALA A 91 10.49 3.54 11.52
CA ALA A 91 11.14 2.51 10.72
C ALA A 91 11.32 2.93 9.25
N LYS A 92 10.35 3.65 8.66
CA LYS A 92 10.47 4.19 7.30
C LYS A 92 11.55 5.29 7.19
N PHE A 93 11.61 6.22 8.14
CA PHE A 93 12.68 7.21 8.16
C PHE A 93 14.05 6.56 8.31
N MET A 94 14.17 5.55 9.19
CA MET A 94 15.39 4.77 9.32
C MET A 94 15.78 4.03 8.03
N GLN A 95 14.82 3.52 7.25
CA GLN A 95 15.08 2.91 5.94
C GLN A 95 15.65 3.95 4.93
N PHE A 96 15.09 5.15 4.90
CA PHE A 96 15.59 6.23 4.03
C PHE A 96 16.98 6.67 4.45
N PHE A 97 17.23 6.83 5.74
CA PHE A 97 18.55 7.17 6.26
C PHE A 97 19.59 6.07 5.95
N LYS A 98 19.22 4.79 6.21
CA LYS A 98 20.09 3.65 5.87
C LYS A 98 20.50 3.63 4.39
N ARG A 99 19.60 4.07 3.48
CA ARG A 99 19.95 4.17 2.06
C ARG A 99 21.10 5.14 1.81
N ILE A 100 21.16 6.26 2.50
CA ILE A 100 22.25 7.24 2.39
C ILE A 100 23.56 6.66 2.93
N ILE A 101 23.51 5.95 4.06
CA ILE A 101 24.68 5.26 4.61
C ILE A 101 25.22 4.21 3.63
N ILE A 102 24.34 3.44 2.96
CA ILE A 102 24.75 2.49 1.93
C ILE A 102 25.42 3.20 0.76
N ILE A 103 24.93 4.36 0.34
CA ILE A 103 25.57 5.16 -0.71
C ILE A 103 26.96 5.62 -0.27
N ALA A 104 27.09 6.14 0.96
CA ALA A 104 28.39 6.54 1.52
C ALA A 104 29.41 5.38 1.52
N ARG A 105 28.97 4.19 1.93
CA ARG A 105 29.83 3.00 1.94
C ARG A 105 30.22 2.54 0.55
N ASN A 106 29.29 2.49 -0.38
CA ASN A 106 29.55 2.05 -1.76
C ASN A 106 30.49 2.99 -2.50
N ASN A 107 30.56 4.27 -2.09
CA ASN A 107 31.50 5.24 -2.63
C ASN A 107 32.79 5.35 -1.81
N GLY A 108 33.04 4.48 -0.84
CA GLY A 108 34.28 4.46 -0.05
C GLY A 108 34.42 5.60 0.97
N ILE A 109 33.37 6.41 1.18
CA ILE A 109 33.36 7.54 2.11
C ILE A 109 33.31 7.05 3.56
N LEU A 110 32.59 5.93 3.79
CA LEU A 110 32.45 5.29 5.08
C LEU A 110 32.89 3.82 5.01
N VAL A 111 33.84 3.42 5.84
CA VAL A 111 34.40 2.06 5.84
C VAL A 111 33.47 1.08 6.61
N GLY A 112 33.01 1.46 7.79
CA GLY A 112 32.13 0.64 8.64
C GLY A 112 30.67 0.68 8.24
N ASP A 113 29.86 -0.20 8.85
CA ASP A 113 28.40 -0.14 8.75
C ASP A 113 27.76 0.21 10.11
N PRO A 114 27.39 1.47 10.33
CA PRO A 114 26.73 1.85 11.60
C PRO A 114 25.37 1.18 11.81
N PHE A 115 24.77 0.62 10.75
CA PHE A 115 23.54 -0.17 10.83
C PHE A 115 23.77 -1.67 11.00
N ALA A 116 25.00 -2.18 11.15
CA ALA A 116 25.30 -3.61 11.20
C ALA A 116 24.47 -4.36 12.27
N SER A 117 24.40 -3.81 13.48
CA SER A 117 23.62 -4.37 14.59
C SER A 117 22.17 -3.86 14.65
N TYR A 118 21.79 -2.89 13.81
CA TYR A 118 20.46 -2.27 13.85
C TYR A 118 19.48 -2.92 12.85
N LYS A 119 18.49 -3.62 13.37
CA LYS A 119 17.46 -4.29 12.55
C LYS A 119 16.21 -3.44 12.44
N ILE A 120 15.97 -2.89 11.25
CA ILE A 120 14.73 -2.17 10.97
C ILE A 120 13.57 -3.18 10.82
N ARG A 121 12.60 -3.14 11.73
CA ARG A 121 11.41 -3.98 11.69
C ARG A 121 10.18 -3.12 11.43
N LEU A 122 9.21 -3.68 10.73
CA LEU A 122 7.89 -3.09 10.55
C LEU A 122 6.87 -3.94 11.30
N GLU A 123 6.03 -3.29 12.09
CA GLU A 123 4.89 -3.96 12.72
C GLU A 123 3.80 -4.21 11.69
N LYS A 124 3.22 -5.40 11.73
CA LYS A 124 2.05 -5.71 10.91
C LYS A 124 0.85 -4.93 11.43
N VAL A 125 0.29 -4.06 10.60
CA VAL A 125 -0.92 -3.30 10.93
C VAL A 125 -2.11 -4.05 10.35
N ASP A 126 -2.99 -4.50 11.23
CA ASP A 126 -4.29 -4.99 10.81
C ASP A 126 -5.21 -3.82 10.47
N ARG A 127 -5.53 -3.69 9.20
CA ARG A 127 -6.46 -2.64 8.72
C ARG A 127 -7.90 -3.12 8.68
N GLY A 128 -8.13 -4.42 8.90
CA GLY A 128 -9.45 -5.03 8.77
C GLY A 128 -9.96 -5.07 7.33
N TYR A 129 -11.21 -5.46 7.23
CA TYR A 129 -12.01 -5.47 5.98
C TYR A 129 -13.49 -5.42 6.37
N LEU A 130 -14.38 -5.12 5.44
CA LEU A 130 -15.82 -5.20 5.68
C LEU A 130 -16.33 -6.63 5.53
N THR A 131 -17.21 -7.03 6.42
CA THR A 131 -18.01 -8.26 6.27
C THR A 131 -19.09 -8.07 5.20
N GLU A 132 -19.68 -9.14 4.74
CA GLU A 132 -20.79 -9.08 3.79
C GLU A 132 -21.99 -8.30 4.36
N ASP A 133 -22.25 -8.43 5.65
CA ASP A 133 -23.36 -7.71 6.29
C ASP A 133 -23.08 -6.21 6.43
N GLU A 134 -21.83 -5.82 6.71
CA GLU A 134 -21.47 -4.41 6.69
C GLU A 134 -21.58 -3.79 5.28
N ILE A 135 -21.25 -4.54 4.23
CA ILE A 135 -21.47 -4.11 2.83
C ILE A 135 -22.97 -3.95 2.58
N LYS A 136 -23.82 -4.89 3.01
CA LYS A 136 -25.27 -4.81 2.90
C LYS A 136 -25.85 -3.59 3.63
N ILE A 137 -25.34 -3.27 4.82
CA ILE A 137 -25.75 -2.09 5.59
C ILE A 137 -25.46 -0.82 4.79
N ILE A 138 -24.24 -0.67 4.23
CA ILE A 138 -23.84 0.49 3.43
C ILE A 138 -24.73 0.61 2.18
N LEU A 139 -25.04 -0.49 1.50
CA LEU A 139 -25.87 -0.51 0.30
C LEU A 139 -27.32 -0.13 0.59
N LYS A 140 -27.89 -0.64 1.68
CA LYS A 140 -29.30 -0.38 2.08
C LYS A 140 -29.52 1.02 2.62
N LYS A 141 -28.45 1.66 3.15
CA LYS A 141 -28.59 2.97 3.78
C LYS A 141 -28.84 4.06 2.73
N LYS A 142 -29.94 4.78 2.88
CA LYS A 142 -30.21 5.97 2.06
C LYS A 142 -29.23 7.08 2.48
N MET A 143 -28.47 7.60 1.53
CA MET A 143 -27.55 8.71 1.77
C MET A 143 -28.32 10.04 1.80
N VAL A 144 -27.94 10.92 2.73
CA VAL A 144 -28.58 12.23 2.93
C VAL A 144 -28.21 13.26 1.88
N SER A 145 -27.16 13.02 1.09
CA SER A 145 -26.69 13.92 0.05
C SER A 145 -26.09 13.17 -1.13
N GLU A 146 -26.17 13.77 -2.31
CA GLU A 146 -25.59 13.23 -3.54
C GLU A 146 -24.07 12.99 -3.42
N ARG A 147 -23.34 13.88 -2.73
CA ARG A 147 -21.90 13.70 -2.49
C ARG A 147 -21.57 12.41 -1.74
N LEU A 148 -22.37 12.05 -0.73
CA LEU A 148 -22.19 10.80 0.02
C LEU A 148 -22.59 9.60 -0.81
N GLU A 149 -23.61 9.74 -1.66
CA GLU A 149 -24.02 8.69 -2.59
C GLU A 149 -22.90 8.40 -3.60
N HIS A 150 -22.27 9.42 -4.18
CA HIS A 150 -21.14 9.27 -5.07
C HIS A 150 -19.95 8.56 -4.39
N VAL A 151 -19.65 8.94 -3.15
CA VAL A 151 -18.56 8.32 -2.37
C VAL A 151 -18.87 6.88 -2.01
N ARG A 152 -20.11 6.58 -1.60
CA ARG A 152 -20.58 5.20 -1.37
C ARG A 152 -20.40 4.35 -2.62
N ASP A 153 -20.87 4.83 -3.76
CA ASP A 153 -20.83 4.09 -5.02
C ASP A 153 -19.38 3.83 -5.47
N LEU A 154 -18.47 4.82 -5.33
CA LEU A 154 -17.04 4.65 -5.58
C LEU A 154 -16.40 3.61 -4.66
N PHE A 155 -16.75 3.66 -3.37
CA PHE A 155 -16.22 2.73 -2.38
C PHE A 155 -16.71 1.30 -2.65
N ILE A 156 -18.00 1.13 -2.91
CA ILE A 156 -18.59 -0.16 -3.28
C ILE A 156 -18.00 -0.69 -4.59
N PHE A 157 -17.83 0.17 -5.60
CA PHE A 157 -17.13 -0.22 -6.83
C PHE A 157 -15.75 -0.80 -6.54
N ALA A 158 -14.98 -0.16 -5.66
CA ALA A 158 -13.66 -0.66 -5.27
C ALA A 158 -13.73 -1.94 -4.41
N CYS A 159 -14.79 -2.14 -3.61
CA CYS A 159 -15.03 -3.39 -2.86
C CYS A 159 -15.29 -4.58 -3.79
N PHE A 160 -15.73 -4.36 -5.02
CA PHE A 160 -16.04 -5.41 -5.99
C PHE A 160 -15.08 -5.48 -7.18
N THR A 161 -14.07 -4.58 -7.24
CA THR A 161 -13.04 -4.59 -8.29
C THR A 161 -11.62 -4.68 -7.75
N GLY A 162 -11.40 -4.34 -6.48
CA GLY A 162 -10.10 -4.32 -5.84
C GLY A 162 -9.16 -3.22 -6.32
N LEU A 163 -9.60 -2.32 -7.19
CA LEU A 163 -8.78 -1.24 -7.73
C LEU A 163 -8.36 -0.25 -6.63
N ALA A 164 -7.14 0.25 -6.70
CA ALA A 164 -6.70 1.33 -5.84
C ALA A 164 -7.32 2.67 -6.29
N TYR A 165 -7.38 3.64 -5.37
CA TYR A 165 -7.96 4.96 -5.68
C TYR A 165 -7.42 5.58 -6.97
N ILE A 166 -6.10 5.54 -7.14
CA ILE A 166 -5.45 6.18 -8.30
C ILE A 166 -5.81 5.47 -9.61
N ASP A 167 -5.98 4.15 -9.56
CA ASP A 167 -6.38 3.34 -10.71
C ASP A 167 -7.86 3.60 -11.06
N VAL A 168 -8.75 3.72 -10.05
CA VAL A 168 -10.15 4.12 -10.25
C VAL A 168 -10.26 5.54 -10.81
N ALA A 169 -9.43 6.46 -10.32
CA ALA A 169 -9.43 7.86 -10.77
C ALA A 169 -8.97 8.01 -12.23
N GLY A 170 -8.16 7.08 -12.72
CA GLY A 170 -7.66 7.06 -14.10
C GLY A 170 -8.51 6.22 -15.06
N LEU A 171 -9.61 5.59 -14.61
CA LEU A 171 -10.44 4.77 -15.49
C LEU A 171 -11.18 5.61 -16.53
N THR A 172 -11.10 5.14 -17.78
CA THR A 172 -11.83 5.66 -18.92
C THR A 172 -12.73 4.56 -19.52
N GLN A 173 -13.55 4.92 -20.48
CA GLN A 173 -14.40 3.95 -21.20
C GLN A 173 -13.56 2.89 -21.91
N ASP A 174 -12.36 3.22 -22.39
CA ASP A 174 -11.46 2.31 -23.11
C ASP A 174 -10.93 1.17 -22.22
N ASN A 175 -10.95 1.38 -20.90
CA ASN A 175 -10.58 0.33 -19.94
C ASN A 175 -11.67 -0.72 -19.73
N ILE A 176 -12.90 -0.49 -20.27
CA ILE A 176 -14.05 -1.39 -20.12
C ILE A 176 -14.27 -2.13 -21.44
N CYS A 177 -13.77 -3.35 -21.52
CA CYS A 177 -13.76 -4.13 -22.75
C CYS A 177 -14.54 -5.44 -22.58
N LYS A 178 -15.11 -5.95 -23.69
CA LYS A 178 -15.57 -7.34 -23.74
C LYS A 178 -14.35 -8.24 -23.86
N SER A 179 -14.29 -9.30 -23.05
CA SER A 179 -13.23 -10.28 -23.07
C SER A 179 -13.65 -11.57 -23.80
N PHE A 180 -12.76 -12.55 -23.82
CA PHE A 180 -12.92 -13.84 -24.50
C PHE A 180 -14.17 -14.63 -24.04
N ASP A 181 -14.65 -14.38 -22.82
CA ASP A 181 -15.83 -15.00 -22.22
C ASP A 181 -17.14 -14.23 -22.52
N GLY A 182 -17.09 -13.18 -23.35
CA GLY A 182 -18.21 -12.31 -23.70
C GLY A 182 -18.62 -11.34 -22.59
N ASN A 183 -18.02 -11.41 -21.40
CA ASN A 183 -18.29 -10.53 -20.27
C ASN A 183 -17.50 -9.22 -20.38
N LEU A 184 -17.96 -8.21 -19.63
CA LEU A 184 -17.22 -6.96 -19.46
C LEU A 184 -16.12 -7.13 -18.43
N TRP A 185 -14.94 -6.66 -18.77
CA TRP A 185 -13.76 -6.66 -17.92
C TRP A 185 -13.19 -5.25 -17.81
N ILE A 186 -12.56 -4.97 -16.68
CA ILE A 186 -11.64 -3.84 -16.56
C ILE A 186 -10.26 -4.35 -16.97
N MET A 187 -9.68 -3.73 -17.99
CA MET A 187 -8.32 -3.98 -18.47
C MET A 187 -7.51 -2.70 -18.32
N THR A 188 -6.57 -2.68 -17.40
CA THR A 188 -5.76 -1.49 -17.11
C THR A 188 -4.38 -1.88 -16.59
N LYS A 189 -3.50 -0.91 -16.44
CA LYS A 189 -2.21 -1.07 -15.76
C LYS A 189 -2.25 -0.38 -14.41
N ARG A 190 -1.76 -1.08 -13.40
CA ARG A 190 -1.63 -0.50 -12.06
C ARG A 190 -0.61 0.64 -12.08
N GLN A 191 -1.03 1.84 -11.74
CA GLN A 191 -0.18 3.03 -11.82
C GLN A 191 1.07 2.95 -10.93
N LYS A 192 1.01 2.25 -9.80
CA LYS A 192 2.16 2.12 -8.87
C LYS A 192 3.25 1.17 -9.34
N THR A 193 2.90 0.10 -10.05
CA THR A 193 3.81 -1.01 -10.38
C THR A 193 3.90 -1.29 -11.87
N ASN A 194 3.10 -0.61 -12.69
CA ASN A 194 2.96 -0.82 -14.14
C ASN A 194 2.61 -2.27 -14.53
N THR A 195 2.00 -3.02 -13.59
CA THR A 195 1.52 -4.40 -13.80
C THR A 195 0.14 -4.38 -14.42
N ASP A 196 -0.13 -5.32 -15.32
CA ASP A 196 -1.46 -5.51 -15.89
C ASP A 196 -2.46 -5.93 -14.81
N VAL A 197 -3.64 -5.34 -14.85
CA VAL A 197 -4.76 -5.61 -13.96
C VAL A 197 -5.98 -5.89 -14.80
N ASN A 198 -6.43 -7.14 -14.77
CA ASN A 198 -7.58 -7.61 -15.49
C ASN A 198 -8.61 -8.13 -14.48
N VAL A 199 -9.75 -7.45 -14.38
CA VAL A 199 -10.80 -7.77 -13.40
C VAL A 199 -12.13 -7.94 -14.13
N PRO A 200 -12.76 -9.14 -14.08
CA PRO A 200 -14.11 -9.32 -14.59
C PRO A 200 -15.10 -8.47 -13.80
N LEU A 201 -15.97 -7.78 -14.49
CA LEU A 201 -16.99 -6.95 -13.86
C LEU A 201 -18.15 -7.83 -13.37
N LEU A 202 -18.33 -7.87 -12.06
CA LEU A 202 -19.52 -8.38 -11.41
C LEU A 202 -20.72 -7.42 -11.64
N ASP A 203 -21.94 -7.84 -11.32
CA ASP A 203 -23.14 -7.05 -11.61
C ASP A 203 -23.17 -5.71 -10.87
N ILE A 204 -22.75 -5.66 -9.61
CA ILE A 204 -22.74 -4.39 -8.84
C ILE A 204 -21.88 -3.32 -9.50
N PRO A 205 -20.61 -3.55 -9.87
CA PRO A 205 -19.82 -2.60 -10.66
C PRO A 205 -20.48 -2.22 -11.99
N LYS A 206 -21.09 -3.17 -12.72
CA LYS A 206 -21.80 -2.88 -13.98
C LYS A 206 -22.97 -1.91 -13.75
N MET A 207 -23.74 -2.11 -12.66
CA MET A 207 -24.86 -1.24 -12.31
C MET A 207 -24.36 0.17 -11.94
N ILE A 208 -23.26 0.29 -11.21
CA ILE A 208 -22.65 1.57 -10.87
C ILE A 208 -22.18 2.30 -12.15
N LEU A 209 -21.47 1.62 -13.05
CA LEU A 209 -21.05 2.22 -14.32
C LEU A 209 -22.25 2.68 -15.15
N LYS A 210 -23.32 1.88 -15.22
CA LYS A 210 -24.56 2.25 -15.92
C LYS A 210 -25.22 3.50 -15.31
N LYS A 211 -25.20 3.64 -13.98
CA LYS A 211 -25.76 4.79 -13.26
C LYS A 211 -25.13 6.11 -13.68
N TYR A 212 -23.80 6.12 -13.90
CA TYR A 212 -23.02 7.32 -14.23
C TYR A 212 -22.77 7.52 -15.72
N LYS A 213 -23.15 6.59 -16.59
CA LYS A 213 -22.94 6.67 -18.02
C LYS A 213 -23.55 7.94 -18.62
N GLY A 214 -22.73 8.75 -19.28
CA GLY A 214 -23.16 10.00 -19.94
C GLY A 214 -23.54 11.16 -19.00
N LYS A 215 -23.33 11.01 -17.68
CA LYS A 215 -23.69 12.04 -16.70
C LYS A 215 -22.50 12.84 -16.17
N LEU A 216 -21.29 12.43 -16.49
CA LEU A 216 -20.08 13.03 -15.98
C LEU A 216 -19.33 13.78 -17.08
N PRO A 217 -18.68 14.92 -16.74
CA PRO A 217 -17.87 15.66 -17.69
C PRO A 217 -16.59 14.91 -18.08
N ASP A 218 -15.93 15.35 -19.15
CA ASP A 218 -14.57 14.96 -19.53
C ASP A 218 -14.37 13.45 -19.78
N GLY A 219 -15.40 12.73 -20.24
CA GLY A 219 -15.30 11.30 -20.53
C GLY A 219 -15.09 10.41 -19.29
N LYS A 220 -15.24 10.96 -18.09
CA LYS A 220 -15.17 10.20 -16.84
C LYS A 220 -16.32 9.22 -16.74
N ILE A 221 -16.02 8.02 -16.24
CA ILE A 221 -17.00 6.96 -16.05
C ILE A 221 -17.47 6.81 -14.60
N LEU A 222 -16.78 7.45 -13.65
CA LEU A 222 -17.07 7.45 -12.23
C LEU A 222 -16.89 8.84 -11.59
N PRO A 223 -17.70 9.23 -10.59
CA PRO A 223 -17.68 10.56 -9.96
C PRO A 223 -16.53 10.71 -8.96
N VAL A 224 -15.30 10.68 -9.44
CA VAL A 224 -14.10 10.70 -8.58
C VAL A 224 -13.82 12.09 -8.04
N ILE A 225 -13.63 12.17 -6.72
CA ILE A 225 -13.17 13.36 -5.98
C ILE A 225 -11.78 13.08 -5.39
N SER A 226 -11.10 14.07 -4.83
CA SER A 226 -9.77 13.86 -4.25
C SER A 226 -9.78 12.80 -3.15
N ASN A 227 -8.71 11.99 -3.06
CA ASN A 227 -8.61 10.89 -2.08
C ASN A 227 -8.78 11.37 -0.63
N GLN A 228 -8.31 12.58 -0.33
CA GLN A 228 -8.46 13.16 1.01
C GLN A 228 -9.94 13.42 1.34
N LYS A 229 -10.69 14.09 0.45
CA LYS A 229 -12.14 14.34 0.63
C LYS A 229 -12.92 13.03 0.67
N LEU A 230 -12.58 12.09 -0.23
CA LEU A 230 -13.21 10.77 -0.27
C LEU A 230 -13.06 10.02 1.06
N ASN A 231 -11.86 9.99 1.64
CA ASN A 231 -11.63 9.34 2.94
C ASN A 231 -12.32 10.09 4.10
N ALA A 232 -12.47 11.42 4.02
CA ALA A 232 -13.24 12.17 5.01
C ALA A 232 -14.74 11.79 4.96
N TYR A 233 -15.32 11.72 3.77
CA TYR A 233 -16.73 11.34 3.60
C TYR A 233 -16.99 9.85 3.90
N LEU A 234 -15.99 8.97 3.70
CA LEU A 234 -16.11 7.57 4.13
C LEU A 234 -16.25 7.43 5.64
N LYS A 235 -15.63 8.30 6.43
CA LYS A 235 -15.86 8.33 7.89
C LYS A 235 -17.29 8.75 8.24
N GLU A 236 -17.81 9.78 7.56
CA GLU A 236 -19.19 10.21 7.69
C GLU A 236 -20.18 9.06 7.34
N ILE A 237 -19.90 8.31 6.27
CA ILE A 237 -20.70 7.12 5.91
C ILE A 237 -20.59 6.04 6.98
N ALA A 238 -19.40 5.80 7.56
CA ALA A 238 -19.24 4.85 8.64
C ALA A 238 -20.11 5.19 9.84
N ASP A 239 -20.10 6.46 10.26
CA ASP A 239 -20.92 6.96 11.36
C ASP A 239 -22.41 6.81 11.09
N ILE A 240 -22.89 7.22 9.90
CA ILE A 240 -24.28 7.08 9.47
C ILE A 240 -24.75 5.61 9.44
N CYS A 241 -23.83 4.69 9.09
CA CYS A 241 -24.09 3.25 9.01
C CYS A 241 -23.86 2.51 10.33
N GLY A 242 -23.36 3.16 11.38
CA GLY A 242 -23.01 2.53 12.66
C GLY A 242 -21.82 1.56 12.56
N ILE A 243 -20.94 1.73 11.59
CA ILE A 243 -19.76 0.89 11.36
C ILE A 243 -18.58 1.45 12.16
N LYS A 244 -18.11 0.71 13.17
CA LYS A 244 -17.00 1.14 14.03
C LYS A 244 -15.62 1.07 13.37
N LYS A 245 -15.50 0.48 12.17
CA LYS A 245 -14.24 0.37 11.42
C LYS A 245 -13.88 1.70 10.77
N ASN A 246 -12.57 2.01 10.73
CA ASN A 246 -12.09 3.21 10.03
C ASN A 246 -12.19 2.98 8.51
N LEU A 247 -13.28 3.45 7.90
CA LEU A 247 -13.49 3.34 6.46
C LEU A 247 -12.49 4.25 5.73
N THR A 248 -11.67 3.64 4.91
CA THR A 248 -10.78 4.32 3.96
C THR A 248 -10.92 3.67 2.60
N PHE A 249 -10.59 4.39 1.52
CA PHE A 249 -10.68 3.78 0.20
C PHE A 249 -9.78 2.54 0.05
N HIS A 250 -8.67 2.50 0.79
CA HIS A 250 -7.82 1.32 0.81
C HIS A 250 -8.48 0.10 1.48
N LEU A 251 -9.41 0.32 2.42
CA LEU A 251 -10.18 -0.75 3.05
C LEU A 251 -11.06 -1.48 2.03
N ALA A 252 -11.57 -0.79 0.99
CA ALA A 252 -12.31 -1.43 -0.09
C ALA A 252 -11.49 -2.52 -0.79
N ARG A 253 -10.21 -2.26 -1.02
CA ARG A 253 -9.29 -3.25 -1.62
C ARG A 253 -9.04 -4.44 -0.69
N HIS A 254 -8.94 -4.22 0.62
CA HIS A 254 -8.91 -5.31 1.61
C HIS A 254 -10.20 -6.13 1.59
N THR A 255 -11.35 -5.44 1.51
CA THR A 255 -12.67 -6.07 1.42
C THR A 255 -12.81 -6.92 0.15
N PHE A 256 -12.37 -6.40 -1.01
CA PHE A 256 -12.32 -7.18 -2.24
C PHE A 256 -11.51 -8.46 -2.07
N ALA A 257 -10.27 -8.33 -1.59
CA ALA A 257 -9.37 -9.46 -1.44
C ALA A 257 -9.93 -10.52 -0.47
N THR A 258 -10.53 -10.09 0.65
CA THR A 258 -11.00 -11.01 1.69
C THR A 258 -12.44 -11.44 1.46
N THR A 259 -13.39 -10.49 1.54
CA THR A 259 -14.83 -10.78 1.56
C THR A 259 -15.38 -11.13 0.19
N THR A 260 -14.96 -10.37 -0.84
CA THR A 260 -15.52 -10.55 -2.19
C THR A 260 -14.90 -11.74 -2.92
N THR A 261 -13.65 -12.10 -2.64
CA THR A 261 -12.93 -13.12 -3.40
C THR A 261 -12.47 -14.31 -2.56
N LEU A 262 -11.47 -14.17 -1.67
CA LEU A 262 -10.88 -15.30 -0.95
C LEU A 262 -11.89 -16.09 -0.10
N SER A 263 -12.81 -15.40 0.58
CA SER A 263 -13.87 -16.07 1.38
C SER A 263 -14.89 -16.83 0.51
N LYS A 264 -14.97 -16.52 -0.77
CA LYS A 264 -15.84 -17.18 -1.76
C LYS A 264 -15.11 -18.26 -2.57
N GLY A 265 -13.88 -18.60 -2.19
CA GLY A 265 -13.11 -19.70 -2.78
C GLY A 265 -12.26 -19.31 -4.00
N VAL A 266 -12.13 -18.03 -4.33
CA VAL A 266 -11.23 -17.62 -5.41
C VAL A 266 -9.79 -17.86 -4.97
N PRO A 267 -8.95 -18.55 -5.77
CA PRO A 267 -7.56 -18.83 -5.44
C PRO A 267 -6.75 -17.54 -5.23
N ILE A 268 -5.80 -17.59 -4.28
CA ILE A 268 -4.99 -16.43 -3.91
C ILE A 268 -4.14 -15.89 -5.07
N GLU A 269 -3.70 -16.77 -5.97
CA GLU A 269 -2.95 -16.43 -7.18
C GLU A 269 -3.80 -15.58 -8.12
N THR A 270 -5.06 -15.96 -8.30
CA THR A 270 -6.03 -15.23 -9.10
C THR A 270 -6.30 -13.86 -8.49
N VAL A 271 -6.52 -13.80 -7.16
CA VAL A 271 -6.70 -12.52 -6.44
C VAL A 271 -5.45 -11.65 -6.55
N SER A 272 -4.27 -12.23 -6.44
CA SER A 272 -3.00 -11.51 -6.58
C SER A 272 -2.86 -10.85 -7.96
N LYS A 273 -3.23 -11.56 -9.03
CA LYS A 273 -3.25 -11.01 -10.41
C LYS A 273 -4.28 -9.90 -10.56
N MET A 274 -5.52 -10.11 -10.10
CA MET A 274 -6.55 -9.06 -10.14
C MET A 274 -6.15 -7.79 -9.37
N LEU A 275 -5.40 -7.94 -8.29
CA LEU A 275 -4.85 -6.84 -7.52
C LEU A 275 -3.58 -6.22 -8.15
N GLY A 276 -3.00 -6.79 -9.18
CA GLY A 276 -1.74 -6.32 -9.79
C GLY A 276 -0.56 -6.35 -8.81
N HIS A 277 -0.47 -7.40 -7.97
CA HIS A 277 0.67 -7.59 -7.10
C HIS A 277 1.79 -8.32 -7.85
N THR A 278 3.01 -7.81 -7.74
CA THR A 278 4.21 -8.44 -8.32
C THR A 278 4.72 -9.60 -7.46
N ASN A 279 4.38 -9.61 -6.16
CA ASN A 279 4.73 -10.66 -5.22
C ASN A 279 3.46 -11.11 -4.47
N ILE A 280 3.24 -12.43 -4.44
CA ILE A 280 2.09 -13.06 -3.79
C ILE A 280 2.06 -12.83 -2.28
N GLU A 281 3.22 -12.65 -1.63
CA GLU A 281 3.33 -12.31 -0.21
C GLU A 281 2.51 -11.05 0.14
N THR A 282 2.42 -10.10 -0.82
CA THR A 282 1.57 -8.90 -0.65
C THR A 282 0.09 -9.25 -0.57
N THR A 283 -0.32 -10.37 -1.15
CA THR A 283 -1.72 -10.87 -1.11
C THR A 283 -1.96 -11.74 0.12
N GLN A 284 -0.93 -12.43 0.61
CA GLN A 284 -1.02 -13.29 1.80
C GLN A 284 -1.44 -12.54 3.07
N ILE A 285 -1.22 -11.22 3.12
CA ILE A 285 -1.74 -10.39 4.23
C ILE A 285 -3.27 -10.42 4.34
N TYR A 286 -3.97 -10.74 3.24
CA TYR A 286 -5.43 -10.87 3.18
C TYR A 286 -5.91 -12.32 3.40
N ALA A 287 -5.02 -13.29 3.24
CA ALA A 287 -5.32 -14.71 3.39
C ALA A 287 -5.42 -15.11 4.87
N ARG A 288 -6.38 -14.51 5.58
CA ARG A 288 -6.76 -14.99 6.92
C ARG A 288 -7.63 -16.20 6.74
N ILE A 289 -7.01 -17.37 6.86
CA ILE A 289 -7.75 -18.63 6.91
C ILE A 289 -8.52 -18.62 8.23
N THR A 290 -9.84 -18.43 8.15
CA THR A 290 -10.72 -18.55 9.29
C THR A 290 -11.07 -20.02 9.51
N ASN A 291 -11.37 -20.41 10.75
CA ASN A 291 -11.85 -21.77 11.04
C ASN A 291 -13.11 -22.12 10.22
N SER A 292 -13.95 -21.12 9.92
CA SER A 292 -15.10 -21.26 9.03
C SER A 292 -14.70 -21.67 7.60
N LYS A 293 -13.62 -21.07 7.08
CA LYS A 293 -13.09 -21.42 5.75
C LYS A 293 -12.51 -22.84 5.75
N ILE A 294 -11.72 -23.18 6.77
CA ILE A 294 -11.18 -24.54 6.93
C ILE A 294 -12.33 -25.55 6.96
N GLY A 295 -13.35 -25.31 7.79
CA GLY A 295 -14.52 -26.18 7.89
C GLY A 295 -15.26 -26.35 6.55
N SER A 296 -15.49 -25.24 5.84
CA SER A 296 -16.13 -25.25 4.51
C SER A 296 -15.31 -26.05 3.47
N ASP A 297 -14.00 -25.85 3.44
CA ASP A 297 -13.11 -26.54 2.50
C ASP A 297 -13.06 -28.05 2.79
N MET A 298 -12.98 -28.44 4.08
CA MET A 298 -12.99 -29.83 4.50
C MET A 298 -14.33 -30.52 4.23
N GLN A 299 -15.47 -29.84 4.46
CA GLN A 299 -16.79 -30.36 4.08
C GLN A 299 -16.93 -30.56 2.56
N GLY A 300 -16.32 -29.67 1.77
CA GLY A 300 -16.25 -29.82 0.31
C GLY A 300 -15.40 -31.02 -0.12
N LEU A 301 -14.35 -31.31 0.62
CA LEU A 301 -13.45 -32.42 0.38
C LEU A 301 -14.09 -33.74 0.79
N ASP A 302 -14.77 -33.78 1.93
CA ASP A 302 -15.49 -34.93 2.46
C ASP A 302 -16.49 -35.50 1.45
N LYS A 303 -17.27 -34.62 0.79
CA LYS A 303 -18.19 -34.99 -0.29
C LYS A 303 -17.52 -35.72 -1.46
N LYS A 304 -16.22 -35.49 -1.70
CA LYS A 304 -15.47 -36.16 -2.77
C LYS A 304 -15.01 -37.55 -2.39
N PHE A 305 -14.99 -37.90 -1.10
CA PHE A 305 -14.55 -39.20 -0.57
C PHE A 305 -15.68 -40.18 -0.25
N VAL A 306 -16.93 -39.82 -0.55
CA VAL A 306 -18.12 -40.70 -0.27
C VAL A 306 -17.96 -42.10 -0.82
N GLY A 307 -17.29 -42.30 -1.97
CA GLY A 307 -16.99 -43.62 -2.53
C GLY A 307 -16.02 -44.42 -1.70
N ILE A 308 -14.98 -43.78 -1.17
CA ILE A 308 -13.97 -44.42 -0.32
C ILE A 308 -14.55 -44.74 1.05
N GLU A 309 -15.38 -43.87 1.60
CA GLU A 309 -16.10 -44.08 2.86
C GLU A 309 -16.97 -45.32 2.83
N LYS A 310 -17.67 -45.61 1.71
CA LYS A 310 -18.46 -46.83 1.52
C LYS A 310 -17.59 -48.08 1.57
N ILE A 311 -16.46 -48.08 0.85
CA ILE A 311 -15.51 -49.19 0.85
C ILE A 311 -14.97 -49.46 2.26
N TYR A 312 -14.63 -48.40 3.01
CA TYR A 312 -14.13 -48.52 4.38
C TYR A 312 -15.19 -49.14 5.32
N LYS A 313 -16.45 -48.72 5.20
CA LYS A 313 -17.56 -49.29 5.98
C LYS A 313 -17.78 -50.79 5.68
N GLU A 314 -17.62 -51.21 4.42
CA GLU A 314 -17.74 -52.61 4.00
C GLU A 314 -16.58 -53.49 4.55
N VAL A 315 -15.40 -52.93 4.72
CA VAL A 315 -14.22 -53.65 5.23
C VAL A 315 -14.13 -53.63 6.76
N ALA A 316 -14.68 -52.61 7.41
CA ALA A 316 -14.63 -52.42 8.86
C ALA A 316 -15.79 -53.07 9.63
N MET A 317 -16.79 -53.63 8.96
CA MET A 317 -17.84 -54.48 9.50
C MET A 317 -17.57 -55.94 9.21
#